data_0d0fcd4a76dbfbaa46629f854394ea52
#
_entry.id   0d0fcd4a76dbfbaa46629f854394ea52
#
_cell.length_a   1.000
_cell.length_b   1.000
_cell.length_c   1.000
_cell.angle_alpha   90.00
_cell.angle_beta   90.00
_cell.angle_gamma   90.00
#
_symmetry.space_group_name_H-M   'P 1'
#
loop_
_entity.id
_entity.type
_entity.pdbx_description
1 polymer ?
#
loop_
_entity_poly.entity_id
_entity_poly.type
_entity_poly.pdbx_seq_one_letter_code
_entity_poly.pdbx_strand_id
1 'polypeptide(L)'
;MNAPLMENAWLVFSVACVAKVTIVWGVAAIVVACLRRAPAASRHFVWAAAVVASIALPLLTLVLPAWRSATVARAAAILAPAGSAVAAQPSEFVAPMRIDAATSTFHIVELLIVLWAIGVIAFGIRLLAGLIRIQVSSEQAFPLADSAWQEDLAQISKSLQIGRQVRLLESASPAAMPLTWGLLRPTILLPSGTSDWSKERRRIVLCHELAHISRGDWILQICAEISRAIYWFHPLAWQAAAKLRHESERACDDIVLNSGIAAEDYAGELLDLARKFTNAPARICPALAIARTTNLERRFAAMLNPSLNRRSSRRSRLLISLAALCLLLPLAAIRLPAQNVAGNFTGTIYDASGAVVPNATVIVTDANNKSIEMSSSAADGQFGFKSLPAGEYTVKVMKPGFEVYRDPDVTLKVGESRTLDVHLKVGTLSDSVEVQAAGHGQSGSAAPAKRVKLGGEIEASKIITKVQPIYPEAAKAAGVKGTVNLHAIIGMDGVPLSLQVVNTDVNPDLARASIEAVSKWRYSPTLLNGQPIEVDTNITVVFTLSR
;
A
#
# COMPACT_ATOMS: atom_id res chain seq x y z
N MET A 1 -3.14 19.91 -11.31
CA MET A 1 -2.82 18.51 -10.95
C MET A 1 -2.90 17.71 -12.24
N ASN A 2 -1.75 17.34 -12.80
CA ASN A 2 -1.67 16.83 -14.18
C ASN A 2 -2.26 15.43 -14.32
N ALA A 3 -3.24 15.24 -15.21
CA ALA A 3 -3.94 14.00 -15.52
C ALA A 3 -3.00 12.75 -15.71
N PRO A 4 -1.88 12.83 -16.43
CA PRO A 4 -1.04 11.66 -16.69
C PRO A 4 -0.32 11.09 -15.46
N LEU A 5 -0.04 11.90 -14.44
CA LEU A 5 0.58 11.43 -13.19
C LEU A 5 -0.41 10.65 -12.31
N MET A 6 -1.68 11.06 -12.33
CA MET A 6 -2.74 10.34 -11.62
C MET A 6 -3.06 8.99 -12.24
N GLU A 7 -3.07 8.88 -13.57
CA GLU A 7 -3.36 7.63 -14.28
C GLU A 7 -2.31 6.55 -14.02
N ASN A 8 -1.02 6.89 -14.07
CA ASN A 8 0.05 5.96 -13.74
C ASN A 8 -0.01 5.49 -12.27
N ALA A 9 -0.38 6.39 -11.34
CA ALA A 9 -0.54 6.04 -9.93
C ALA A 9 -1.70 5.05 -9.70
N TRP A 10 -2.85 5.23 -10.38
CA TRP A 10 -3.98 4.32 -10.31
C TRP A 10 -3.68 2.95 -10.91
N LEU A 11 -2.96 2.90 -12.02
CA LEU A 11 -2.55 1.64 -12.65
C LEU A 11 -1.61 0.85 -11.73
N VAL A 12 -0.59 1.49 -11.18
CA VAL A 12 0.35 0.87 -10.22
C VAL A 12 -0.40 0.38 -8.98
N PHE A 13 -1.32 1.19 -8.44
CA PHE A 13 -2.15 0.80 -7.31
C PHE A 13 -3.02 -0.43 -7.64
N SER A 14 -3.67 -0.45 -8.80
CA SER A 14 -4.54 -1.55 -9.22
C SER A 14 -3.77 -2.85 -9.41
N VAL A 15 -2.62 -2.80 -10.11
CA VAL A 15 -1.73 -3.96 -10.30
C VAL A 15 -1.21 -4.46 -8.95
N ALA A 16 -0.80 -3.56 -8.06
CA ALA A 16 -0.34 -3.92 -6.72
C ALA A 16 -1.46 -4.60 -5.90
N CYS A 17 -2.70 -4.10 -5.97
CA CYS A 17 -3.85 -4.72 -5.30
C CYS A 17 -4.12 -6.12 -5.86
N VAL A 18 -4.13 -6.30 -7.18
CA VAL A 18 -4.31 -7.61 -7.81
C VAL A 18 -3.22 -8.59 -7.38
N ALA A 19 -1.96 -8.18 -7.41
CA ALA A 19 -0.83 -9.02 -6.97
C ALA A 19 -0.97 -9.44 -5.50
N LYS A 20 -1.30 -8.52 -4.62
CA LYS A 20 -1.51 -8.78 -3.18
C LYS A 20 -2.66 -9.75 -2.95
N VAL A 21 -3.78 -9.55 -3.63
CA VAL A 21 -4.96 -10.44 -3.53
C VAL A 21 -4.65 -11.83 -4.08
N THR A 22 -3.85 -11.93 -5.14
CA THR A 22 -3.34 -13.21 -5.67
C THR A 22 -2.54 -13.96 -4.62
N ILE A 23 -1.67 -13.26 -3.88
CA ILE A 23 -0.89 -13.84 -2.77
C ILE A 23 -1.83 -14.36 -1.67
N VAL A 24 -2.84 -13.56 -1.26
CA VAL A 24 -3.80 -13.96 -0.23
C VAL A 24 -4.53 -15.25 -0.61
N TRP A 25 -5.06 -15.35 -1.83
CA TRP A 25 -5.73 -16.57 -2.29
C TRP A 25 -4.79 -17.74 -2.48
N GLY A 26 -3.57 -17.50 -2.98
CA GLY A 26 -2.54 -18.52 -3.10
C GLY A 26 -2.14 -19.13 -1.75
N VAL A 27 -1.89 -18.27 -0.76
CA VAL A 27 -1.61 -18.69 0.62
C VAL A 27 -2.79 -19.45 1.21
N ALA A 28 -4.03 -18.97 1.03
CA ALA A 28 -5.22 -19.67 1.49
C ALA A 28 -5.34 -21.07 0.86
N ALA A 29 -5.06 -21.20 -0.44
CA ALA A 29 -5.08 -22.50 -1.13
C ALA A 29 -4.02 -23.47 -0.56
N ILE A 30 -2.80 -22.99 -0.31
CA ILE A 30 -1.71 -23.78 0.29
C ILE A 30 -2.09 -24.20 1.71
N VAL A 31 -2.57 -23.27 2.54
CA VAL A 31 -2.99 -23.56 3.92
C VAL A 31 -4.09 -24.61 3.95
N VAL A 32 -5.12 -24.47 3.11
CA VAL A 32 -6.19 -25.47 3.01
C VAL A 32 -5.68 -26.82 2.50
N ALA A 33 -4.71 -26.83 1.59
CA ALA A 33 -4.07 -28.06 1.14
C ALA A 33 -3.29 -28.77 2.28
N CYS A 34 -2.64 -28.00 3.17
CA CYS A 34 -2.00 -28.53 4.38
C CYS A 34 -3.04 -29.01 5.40
N LEU A 35 -4.20 -28.35 5.49
CA LEU A 35 -5.28 -28.67 6.41
C LEU A 35 -6.25 -29.76 5.89
N ARG A 36 -5.83 -30.65 5.00
CA ARG A 36 -6.71 -31.70 4.42
C ARG A 36 -7.36 -32.60 5.46
N ARG A 37 -6.69 -32.85 6.58
CA ARG A 37 -7.17 -33.67 7.71
C ARG A 37 -7.94 -32.88 8.76
N ALA A 38 -7.93 -31.54 8.68
CA ALA A 38 -8.66 -30.67 9.61
C ALA A 38 -10.16 -30.65 9.29
N PRO A 39 -11.01 -30.30 10.26
CA PRO A 39 -12.45 -30.15 10.06
C PRO A 39 -12.80 -29.19 8.90
N ALA A 40 -13.90 -29.49 8.20
CA ALA A 40 -14.36 -28.64 7.09
C ALA A 40 -14.61 -27.19 7.54
N ALA A 41 -15.09 -26.99 8.76
CA ALA A 41 -15.29 -25.68 9.35
C ALA A 41 -13.99 -24.84 9.45
N SER A 42 -12.84 -25.47 9.69
CA SER A 42 -11.55 -24.75 9.72
C SER A 42 -11.11 -24.34 8.31
N ARG A 43 -11.25 -25.21 7.32
CA ARG A 43 -10.93 -24.90 5.92
C ARG A 43 -11.87 -23.83 5.33
N HIS A 44 -13.16 -23.91 5.68
CA HIS A 44 -14.13 -22.86 5.35
C HIS A 44 -13.70 -21.51 5.91
N PHE A 45 -13.26 -21.48 7.18
CA PHE A 45 -12.84 -20.24 7.84
C PHE A 45 -11.61 -19.62 7.18
N VAL A 46 -10.65 -20.42 6.68
CA VAL A 46 -9.50 -19.92 5.90
C VAL A 46 -9.97 -19.23 4.61
N TRP A 47 -10.88 -19.87 3.85
CA TRP A 47 -11.43 -19.27 2.64
C TRP A 47 -12.27 -18.03 2.93
N ALA A 48 -13.06 -18.03 4.01
CA ALA A 48 -13.82 -16.86 4.44
C ALA A 48 -12.90 -15.68 4.78
N ALA A 49 -11.83 -15.93 5.54
CA ALA A 49 -10.83 -14.92 5.85
C ALA A 49 -10.15 -14.36 4.58
N ALA A 50 -9.80 -15.21 3.62
CA ALA A 50 -9.18 -14.79 2.36
C ALA A 50 -10.15 -13.96 1.49
N VAL A 51 -11.42 -14.31 1.43
CA VAL A 51 -12.45 -13.54 0.70
C VAL A 51 -12.66 -12.17 1.35
N VAL A 52 -12.81 -12.11 2.67
CA VAL A 52 -12.96 -10.83 3.39
C VAL A 52 -11.70 -9.98 3.24
N ALA A 53 -10.52 -10.60 3.35
CA ALA A 53 -9.25 -9.91 3.14
C ALA A 53 -9.12 -9.32 1.73
N SER A 54 -9.59 -10.02 0.68
CA SER A 54 -9.54 -9.51 -0.69
C SER A 54 -10.37 -8.23 -0.90
N ILE A 55 -11.47 -8.08 -0.17
CA ILE A 55 -12.31 -6.87 -0.19
C ILE A 55 -11.69 -5.76 0.67
N ALA A 56 -11.16 -6.12 1.85
CA ALA A 56 -10.59 -5.16 2.78
C ALA A 56 -9.24 -4.59 2.33
N LEU A 57 -8.44 -5.37 1.60
CA LEU A 57 -7.06 -5.04 1.24
C LEU A 57 -6.92 -3.73 0.45
N PRO A 58 -7.72 -3.43 -0.60
CA PRO A 58 -7.65 -2.14 -1.30
C PRO A 58 -7.89 -0.96 -0.35
N LEU A 59 -8.89 -1.06 0.54
CA LEU A 59 -9.21 -0.03 1.52
C LEU A 59 -8.08 0.15 2.55
N LEU A 60 -7.55 -0.95 3.07
CA LEU A 60 -6.44 -0.92 4.02
C LEU A 60 -5.17 -0.32 3.41
N THR A 61 -4.89 -0.58 2.14
CA THR A 61 -3.74 0.03 1.46
C THR A 61 -3.85 1.55 1.31
N LEU A 62 -5.07 2.10 1.31
CA LEU A 62 -5.29 3.55 1.28
C LEU A 62 -5.13 4.18 2.68
N VAL A 63 -5.58 3.48 3.73
CA VAL A 63 -5.64 4.02 5.11
C VAL A 63 -4.34 3.81 5.87
N LEU A 64 -3.67 2.66 5.69
CA LEU A 64 -2.46 2.35 6.44
C LEU A 64 -1.26 3.18 5.98
N PRO A 65 -0.38 3.63 6.92
CA PRO A 65 0.85 4.31 6.58
C PRO A 65 1.75 3.39 5.73
N ALA A 66 2.40 3.97 4.73
CA ALA A 66 3.27 3.23 3.83
C ALA A 66 4.52 2.72 4.55
N TRP A 67 4.71 1.42 4.60
CA TRP A 67 5.93 0.81 5.10
C TRP A 67 6.98 0.78 3.98
N ARG A 68 7.93 1.70 4.05
CA ARG A 68 9.07 1.75 3.11
C ARG A 68 10.14 0.76 3.59
N SER A 69 10.11 -0.47 3.11
CA SER A 69 11.14 -1.46 3.38
C SER A 69 12.22 -1.42 2.30
N ALA A 70 13.48 -1.20 2.70
CA ALA A 70 14.64 -1.24 1.79
C ALA A 70 14.81 -2.62 1.13
N THR A 71 14.36 -3.69 1.78
CA THR A 71 14.38 -5.07 1.23
C THR A 71 13.39 -5.26 0.09
N VAL A 72 12.20 -4.66 0.17
CA VAL A 72 11.20 -4.70 -0.91
C VAL A 72 11.67 -3.89 -2.12
N ALA A 73 12.33 -2.75 -1.89
CA ALA A 73 12.92 -1.95 -2.96
C ALA A 73 14.04 -2.71 -3.71
N ARG A 74 14.86 -3.50 -2.99
CA ARG A 74 15.89 -4.37 -3.60
C ARG A 74 15.27 -5.53 -4.38
N ALA A 75 14.24 -6.18 -3.86
CA ALA A 75 13.55 -7.26 -4.56
C ALA A 75 12.83 -6.76 -5.83
N ALA A 76 12.23 -5.58 -5.80
CA ALA A 76 11.64 -4.93 -6.96
C ALA A 76 12.68 -4.56 -8.02
N ALA A 77 13.90 -4.15 -7.62
CA ALA A 77 15.02 -3.86 -8.53
C ALA A 77 15.56 -5.12 -9.21
N ILE A 78 15.50 -6.30 -8.55
CA ILE A 78 15.92 -7.58 -9.12
C ILE A 78 14.88 -8.11 -10.13
N LEU A 79 13.59 -7.81 -9.92
CA LEU A 79 12.50 -8.21 -10.80
C LEU A 79 12.26 -7.22 -11.96
N ALA A 80 12.93 -6.08 -11.95
CA ALA A 80 12.94 -5.19 -13.11
C ALA A 80 13.67 -5.88 -14.26
N PRO A 81 13.10 -5.96 -15.48
CA PRO A 81 13.78 -6.56 -16.60
C PRO A 81 15.13 -5.84 -16.81
N ALA A 82 16.21 -6.61 -16.84
CA ALA A 82 17.57 -6.14 -17.10
C ALA A 82 17.70 -5.74 -18.58
N GLY A 83 17.03 -4.68 -18.95
CA GLY A 83 17.02 -4.14 -20.30
C GLY A 83 17.26 -2.65 -20.25
N SER A 84 18.52 -2.24 -20.08
CA SER A 84 19.07 -0.97 -20.57
C SER A 84 20.42 -0.64 -19.91
N ALA A 85 21.36 -1.61 -19.91
CA ALA A 85 22.77 -1.28 -19.89
C ALA A 85 23.33 -1.50 -21.29
N VAL A 86 22.84 -0.73 -22.24
CA VAL A 86 23.53 -0.59 -23.54
C VAL A 86 24.58 0.48 -23.34
N ALA A 87 25.85 0.04 -23.36
CA ALA A 87 27.00 0.90 -23.46
C ALA A 87 26.82 1.84 -24.67
N ALA A 88 26.86 3.14 -24.39
CA ALA A 88 26.82 4.16 -25.42
C ALA A 88 28.08 4.04 -26.30
N GLN A 89 27.92 3.46 -27.48
CA GLN A 89 28.83 3.74 -28.59
C GLN A 89 28.34 5.01 -29.29
N PRO A 90 29.24 5.89 -29.74
CA PRO A 90 28.86 7.08 -30.46
C PRO A 90 28.40 6.66 -31.87
N SER A 91 27.12 6.69 -32.13
CA SER A 91 26.55 6.49 -33.46
C SER A 91 26.01 7.81 -34.01
N GLU A 92 26.36 8.05 -35.26
CA GLU A 92 25.97 9.14 -36.13
C GLU A 92 24.50 9.59 -35.99
N PHE A 93 24.36 10.90 -36.13
CA PHE A 93 23.14 11.67 -36.09
C PHE A 93 22.17 11.21 -37.19
N VAL A 94 21.26 10.31 -36.86
CA VAL A 94 20.03 10.10 -37.61
C VAL A 94 18.91 10.73 -36.80
N ALA A 95 18.28 11.74 -37.37
CA ALA A 95 17.15 12.44 -36.78
C ALA A 95 16.06 11.41 -36.35
N PRO A 96 15.64 11.38 -35.08
CA PRO A 96 14.60 10.44 -34.67
C PRO A 96 13.27 10.86 -35.28
N MET A 97 12.74 9.99 -36.11
CA MET A 97 11.33 10.03 -36.51
C MET A 97 10.49 10.01 -35.24
N ARG A 98 9.80 11.13 -34.96
CA ARG A 98 8.84 11.22 -33.85
C ARG A 98 7.71 10.22 -34.11
N ILE A 99 7.79 9.06 -33.47
CA ILE A 99 6.63 8.20 -33.28
C ILE A 99 5.94 8.73 -32.04
N ASP A 100 4.79 9.35 -32.19
CA ASP A 100 3.92 9.79 -31.09
C ASP A 100 3.31 8.56 -30.38
N ALA A 101 4.15 7.81 -29.68
CA ALA A 101 3.73 6.66 -28.88
C ALA A 101 2.99 7.07 -27.56
N ALA A 102 3.00 8.36 -27.23
CA ALA A 102 2.38 8.85 -25.99
C ALA A 102 0.86 8.94 -26.04
N THR A 103 0.25 9.05 -27.23
CA THR A 103 -1.22 9.15 -27.39
C THR A 103 -1.92 7.80 -27.30
N SER A 104 -1.26 6.71 -27.67
CA SER A 104 -1.88 5.37 -27.68
C SER A 104 -1.95 4.71 -26.29
N THR A 105 -1.06 5.03 -25.38
CA THR A 105 -1.08 4.46 -24.01
C THR A 105 -2.21 5.03 -23.17
N PHE A 106 -2.60 6.27 -23.35
CA PHE A 106 -3.74 6.90 -22.68
C PHE A 106 -5.05 6.15 -22.93
N HIS A 107 -5.36 5.89 -24.19
CA HIS A 107 -6.61 5.21 -24.56
C HIS A 107 -6.69 3.76 -24.06
N ILE A 108 -5.57 3.06 -23.90
CA ILE A 108 -5.56 1.67 -23.44
C ILE A 108 -5.92 1.58 -21.95
N VAL A 109 -5.38 2.44 -21.08
CA VAL A 109 -5.68 2.43 -19.65
C VAL A 109 -7.14 2.78 -19.38
N GLU A 110 -7.65 3.81 -20.03
CA GLU A 110 -9.07 4.18 -19.97
C GLU A 110 -9.97 3.04 -20.41
N LEU A 111 -9.65 2.39 -21.54
CA LEU A 111 -10.39 1.25 -22.04
C LEU A 111 -10.40 0.09 -21.04
N LEU A 112 -9.27 -0.22 -20.41
CA LEU A 112 -9.18 -1.26 -19.38
C LEU A 112 -10.03 -0.93 -18.14
N ILE A 113 -10.03 0.33 -17.69
CA ILE A 113 -10.87 0.78 -16.58
C ILE A 113 -12.35 0.67 -16.93
N VAL A 114 -12.75 1.10 -18.13
CA VAL A 114 -14.13 0.99 -18.60
C VAL A 114 -14.56 -0.48 -18.70
N LEU A 115 -13.72 -1.33 -19.27
CA LEU A 115 -13.99 -2.77 -19.36
C LEU A 115 -14.14 -3.40 -17.98
N TRP A 116 -13.24 -3.05 -17.04
CA TRP A 116 -13.34 -3.51 -15.65
C TRP A 116 -14.64 -3.04 -14.99
N ALA A 117 -15.01 -1.76 -15.14
CA ALA A 117 -16.23 -1.19 -14.59
C ALA A 117 -17.49 -1.88 -15.16
N ILE A 118 -17.53 -2.14 -16.46
CA ILE A 118 -18.62 -2.90 -17.11
C ILE A 118 -18.78 -4.27 -16.45
N GLY A 119 -17.67 -4.99 -16.24
CA GLY A 119 -17.69 -6.28 -15.56
C GLY A 119 -18.23 -6.18 -14.13
N VAL A 120 -17.74 -5.22 -13.33
CA VAL A 120 -18.22 -4.99 -11.95
C VAL A 120 -19.71 -4.69 -11.93
N ILE A 121 -20.19 -3.83 -12.83
CA ILE A 121 -21.62 -3.47 -12.94
C ILE A 121 -22.44 -4.71 -13.33
N ALA A 122 -22.02 -5.49 -14.33
CA ALA A 122 -22.72 -6.68 -14.78
C ALA A 122 -22.88 -7.72 -13.65
N PHE A 123 -21.80 -7.99 -12.91
CA PHE A 123 -21.86 -8.90 -11.75
C PHE A 123 -22.63 -8.31 -10.58
N GLY A 124 -22.56 -6.98 -10.36
CA GLY A 124 -23.37 -6.26 -9.39
C GLY A 124 -24.87 -6.37 -9.68
N ILE A 125 -25.28 -6.13 -10.92
CA ILE A 125 -26.68 -6.30 -11.37
C ILE A 125 -27.13 -7.75 -11.15
N ARG A 126 -26.28 -8.72 -11.49
CA ARG A 126 -26.60 -10.14 -11.28
C ARG A 126 -26.80 -10.47 -9.79
N LEU A 127 -25.95 -9.94 -8.91
CA LEU A 127 -26.10 -10.12 -7.46
C LEU A 127 -27.40 -9.47 -6.97
N LEU A 128 -27.67 -8.24 -7.36
CA LEU A 128 -28.86 -7.50 -6.99
C LEU A 128 -30.14 -8.23 -7.48
N ALA A 129 -30.15 -8.71 -8.72
CA ALA A 129 -31.26 -9.50 -9.26
C ALA A 129 -31.49 -10.79 -8.46
N GLY A 130 -30.40 -11.44 -7.98
CA GLY A 130 -30.49 -12.59 -7.08
C GLY A 130 -31.15 -12.23 -5.74
N LEU A 131 -30.74 -11.13 -5.12
CA LEU A 131 -31.32 -10.65 -3.85
C LEU A 131 -32.80 -10.25 -4.02
N ILE A 132 -33.15 -9.56 -5.09
CA ILE A 132 -34.54 -9.19 -5.40
C ILE A 132 -35.40 -10.45 -5.58
N ARG A 133 -34.90 -11.48 -6.28
CA ARG A 133 -35.65 -12.74 -6.45
C ARG A 133 -35.90 -13.44 -5.10
N ILE A 134 -34.92 -13.46 -4.21
CA ILE A 134 -35.10 -14.00 -2.85
C ILE A 134 -36.16 -13.21 -2.11
N GLN A 135 -36.14 -11.87 -2.19
CA GLN A 135 -37.12 -11.00 -1.55
C GLN A 135 -38.55 -11.27 -2.09
N VAL A 136 -38.71 -11.30 -3.41
CA VAL A 136 -40.02 -11.61 -4.06
C VAL A 136 -40.51 -13.01 -3.67
N SER A 137 -39.61 -14.02 -3.66
CA SER A 137 -39.98 -15.38 -3.24
C SER A 137 -40.40 -15.42 -1.76
N SER A 138 -39.79 -14.58 -0.91
CA SER A 138 -40.17 -14.44 0.51
C SER A 138 -41.54 -13.81 0.68
N GLU A 139 -41.90 -12.83 -0.15
CA GLU A 139 -43.20 -12.15 -0.11
C GLU A 139 -44.34 -13.04 -0.61
N GLN A 140 -44.05 -13.97 -1.50
CA GLN A 140 -44.98 -14.94 -2.05
C GLN A 140 -45.12 -16.22 -1.20
N ALA A 141 -44.30 -16.37 -0.16
CA ALA A 141 -44.29 -17.53 0.72
C ALA A 141 -45.21 -17.35 1.92
N PHE A 142 -45.75 -18.45 2.44
CA PHE A 142 -46.62 -18.48 3.57
C PHE A 142 -45.86 -18.80 4.87
N PRO A 143 -46.19 -18.17 6.00
CA PRO A 143 -45.63 -18.56 7.29
C PRO A 143 -45.99 -19.99 7.64
N LEU A 144 -45.01 -20.83 7.96
CA LEU A 144 -45.25 -22.20 8.43
C LEU A 144 -45.52 -22.18 9.93
N ALA A 145 -46.81 -22.28 10.29
CA ALA A 145 -47.27 -22.17 11.69
C ALA A 145 -47.53 -23.52 12.37
N ASP A 146 -47.18 -24.64 11.70
CA ASP A 146 -47.32 -25.99 12.26
C ASP A 146 -46.51 -26.14 13.56
N SER A 147 -47.15 -26.62 14.63
CA SER A 147 -46.57 -26.75 15.98
C SER A 147 -45.36 -27.68 16.00
N ALA A 148 -45.42 -28.79 15.25
CA ALA A 148 -44.31 -29.75 15.20
C ALA A 148 -43.04 -29.17 14.57
N TRP A 149 -43.21 -28.32 13.55
CA TRP A 149 -42.08 -27.58 12.94
C TRP A 149 -41.51 -26.53 13.88
N GLN A 150 -42.35 -25.81 14.63
CA GLN A 150 -41.93 -24.78 15.57
C GLN A 150 -41.21 -25.38 16.79
N GLU A 151 -41.66 -26.54 17.28
CA GLU A 151 -40.98 -27.28 18.35
C GLU A 151 -39.59 -27.78 17.92
N ASP A 152 -39.51 -28.45 16.75
CA ASP A 152 -38.26 -28.93 16.19
C ASP A 152 -37.28 -27.74 15.96
N LEU A 153 -37.78 -26.60 15.41
CA LEU A 153 -36.99 -25.38 15.22
C LEU A 153 -36.44 -24.84 16.54
N ALA A 154 -37.29 -24.73 17.57
CA ALA A 154 -36.88 -24.21 18.87
C ALA A 154 -35.82 -25.10 19.53
N GLN A 155 -36.01 -26.43 19.49
CA GLN A 155 -35.11 -27.40 20.07
C GLN A 155 -33.71 -27.36 19.39
N ILE A 156 -33.68 -27.35 18.04
CA ILE A 156 -32.42 -27.35 17.30
C ILE A 156 -31.73 -25.99 17.42
N SER A 157 -32.48 -24.87 17.35
CA SER A 157 -31.92 -23.52 17.55
C SER A 157 -31.26 -23.38 18.91
N LYS A 158 -31.85 -23.91 19.97
CA LYS A 158 -31.26 -23.95 21.31
C LYS A 158 -29.99 -24.76 21.35
N SER A 159 -29.95 -25.94 20.71
CA SER A 159 -28.78 -26.81 20.67
C SER A 159 -27.60 -26.15 19.90
N LEU A 160 -27.91 -25.38 18.86
CA LEU A 160 -26.91 -24.65 18.04
C LEU A 160 -26.61 -23.26 18.60
N GLN A 161 -27.17 -22.89 19.76
CA GLN A 161 -26.99 -21.58 20.42
C GLN A 161 -27.35 -20.38 19.51
N ILE A 162 -28.41 -20.51 18.73
CA ILE A 162 -28.93 -19.45 17.88
C ILE A 162 -29.84 -18.54 18.72
N GLY A 163 -29.34 -17.36 19.09
CA GLY A 163 -30.11 -16.38 19.91
C GLY A 163 -31.06 -15.49 19.12
N ARG A 164 -31.13 -15.66 17.79
CA ARG A 164 -32.01 -14.87 16.91
C ARG A 164 -33.26 -15.65 16.57
N GLN A 165 -34.40 -14.96 16.45
CA GLN A 165 -35.62 -15.59 15.96
C GLN A 165 -35.47 -15.94 14.49
N VAL A 166 -35.72 -17.23 14.17
CA VAL A 166 -35.69 -17.75 12.80
C VAL A 166 -37.14 -17.84 12.31
N ARG A 167 -37.38 -17.29 11.10
CA ARG A 167 -38.67 -17.37 10.43
C ARG A 167 -38.72 -18.60 9.53
N LEU A 168 -39.78 -19.39 9.63
CA LEU A 168 -40.05 -20.47 8.69
C LEU A 168 -41.10 -20.02 7.69
N LEU A 169 -40.79 -20.17 6.41
CA LEU A 169 -41.70 -19.90 5.31
C LEU A 169 -41.84 -21.15 4.44
N GLU A 170 -43.02 -21.37 3.91
CA GLU A 170 -43.33 -22.41 2.93
C GLU A 170 -43.57 -21.73 1.57
N SER A 171 -42.85 -22.18 0.54
CA SER A 171 -43.01 -21.70 -0.81
C SER A 171 -44.29 -22.22 -1.46
N ALA A 172 -44.90 -21.44 -2.32
CA ALA A 172 -46.01 -21.92 -3.16
C ALA A 172 -45.59 -22.99 -4.18
N SER A 173 -44.28 -23.15 -4.42
CA SER A 173 -43.73 -24.08 -5.41
C SER A 173 -43.15 -25.34 -4.76
N PRO A 174 -43.58 -26.54 -5.19
CA PRO A 174 -42.98 -27.79 -4.72
C PRO A 174 -41.56 -28.02 -5.25
N ALA A 175 -41.17 -27.28 -6.27
CA ALA A 175 -39.84 -27.33 -6.84
C ALA A 175 -38.85 -26.37 -6.17
N ALA A 176 -39.26 -25.65 -5.12
CA ALA A 176 -38.37 -24.80 -4.33
C ALA A 176 -37.39 -25.68 -3.52
N MET A 177 -36.10 -25.37 -3.59
CA MET A 177 -35.14 -25.99 -2.67
C MET A 177 -35.18 -25.28 -1.32
N PRO A 178 -34.92 -26.00 -0.21
CA PRO A 178 -34.67 -25.35 1.05
C PRO A 178 -33.59 -24.28 0.90
N LEU A 179 -33.82 -23.12 1.44
CA LEU A 179 -32.94 -21.97 1.30
C LEU A 179 -32.96 -21.11 2.56
N THR A 180 -31.78 -20.71 2.99
CA THR A 180 -31.59 -19.86 4.17
C THR A 180 -30.95 -18.53 3.80
N TRP A 181 -31.52 -17.42 4.29
CA TRP A 181 -30.95 -16.07 4.13
C TRP A 181 -31.24 -15.17 5.31
N GLY A 182 -30.61 -14.00 5.33
CA GLY A 182 -30.81 -12.97 6.34
C GLY A 182 -29.83 -13.07 7.49
N LEU A 183 -29.35 -11.90 7.96
CA LEU A 183 -28.42 -11.81 9.08
C LEU A 183 -29.14 -11.47 10.39
N LEU A 184 -29.97 -10.43 10.40
CA LEU A 184 -30.68 -9.96 11.61
C LEU A 184 -31.96 -10.73 11.86
N ARG A 185 -32.67 -11.09 10.80
CA ARG A 185 -33.91 -11.88 10.83
C ARG A 185 -33.75 -13.06 9.88
N PRO A 186 -33.01 -14.10 10.31
CA PRO A 186 -32.76 -15.26 9.45
C PRO A 186 -34.08 -15.94 9.11
N THR A 187 -34.21 -16.31 7.85
CA THR A 187 -35.41 -16.92 7.28
C THR A 187 -35.02 -18.20 6.57
N ILE A 188 -35.78 -19.26 6.79
CA ILE A 188 -35.69 -20.54 6.09
C ILE A 188 -36.93 -20.66 5.22
N LEU A 189 -36.74 -20.85 3.91
CA LEU A 189 -37.77 -21.16 2.94
C LEU A 189 -37.75 -22.65 2.67
N LEU A 190 -38.87 -23.29 2.80
CA LEU A 190 -39.09 -24.71 2.52
C LEU A 190 -39.96 -24.87 1.26
N PRO A 191 -39.88 -25.98 0.52
CA PRO A 191 -40.81 -26.27 -0.58
C PRO A 191 -42.24 -26.44 -0.09
N SER A 192 -43.23 -26.42 -0.97
CA SER A 192 -44.60 -26.79 -0.60
C SER A 192 -44.71 -28.30 -0.33
N GLY A 193 -45.70 -28.68 0.49
CA GLY A 193 -45.98 -30.07 0.89
C GLY A 193 -45.06 -30.58 1.99
N THR A 194 -44.59 -29.70 2.85
CA THR A 194 -43.76 -30.06 4.02
C THR A 194 -44.56 -30.73 5.14
N SER A 195 -45.90 -30.66 5.11
CA SER A 195 -46.80 -31.39 6.00
C SER A 195 -46.58 -32.92 5.97
N ASP A 196 -46.23 -33.45 4.82
CA ASP A 196 -46.06 -34.89 4.59
C ASP A 196 -44.68 -35.42 4.98
N TRP A 197 -43.82 -34.54 5.50
CA TRP A 197 -42.44 -34.95 5.84
C TRP A 197 -42.42 -35.69 7.19
N SER A 198 -41.63 -36.79 7.21
CA SER A 198 -41.34 -37.52 8.45
C SER A 198 -40.62 -36.61 9.45
N LYS A 199 -40.72 -36.95 10.73
CA LYS A 199 -40.01 -36.22 11.80
C LYS A 199 -38.49 -36.20 11.55
N GLU A 200 -37.96 -37.31 11.07
CA GLU A 200 -36.54 -37.48 10.76
C GLU A 200 -36.14 -36.53 9.65
N ARG A 201 -36.90 -36.48 8.54
CA ARG A 201 -36.64 -35.55 7.42
C ARG A 201 -36.70 -34.09 7.87
N ARG A 202 -37.71 -33.69 8.63
CA ARG A 202 -37.84 -32.34 9.18
C ARG A 202 -36.61 -31.97 10.00
N ARG A 203 -36.19 -32.86 10.91
CA ARG A 203 -35.07 -32.65 11.80
C ARG A 203 -33.75 -32.53 11.02
N ILE A 204 -33.51 -33.36 10.01
CA ILE A 204 -32.34 -33.33 9.14
C ILE A 204 -32.26 -31.99 8.42
N VAL A 205 -33.32 -31.59 7.71
CA VAL A 205 -33.35 -30.35 6.94
C VAL A 205 -33.20 -29.13 7.82
N LEU A 206 -33.96 -29.06 8.94
CA LEU A 206 -33.84 -27.95 9.88
C LEU A 206 -32.44 -27.86 10.49
N CYS A 207 -31.82 -28.97 10.86
CA CYS A 207 -30.46 -28.98 11.40
C CYS A 207 -29.47 -28.44 10.38
N HIS A 208 -29.59 -28.84 9.11
CA HIS A 208 -28.72 -28.34 8.03
C HIS A 208 -28.90 -26.84 7.77
N GLU A 209 -30.14 -26.36 7.63
CA GLU A 209 -30.41 -24.94 7.38
C GLU A 209 -30.06 -24.05 8.58
N LEU A 210 -30.31 -24.52 9.80
CA LEU A 210 -29.90 -23.83 11.03
C LEU A 210 -28.37 -23.83 11.22
N ALA A 211 -27.66 -24.84 10.70
CA ALA A 211 -26.21 -24.83 10.68
C ALA A 211 -25.68 -23.64 9.85
N HIS A 212 -26.25 -23.35 8.67
CA HIS A 212 -25.91 -22.17 7.87
C HIS A 212 -26.15 -20.86 8.65
N ILE A 213 -27.26 -20.76 9.38
CA ILE A 213 -27.60 -19.60 10.22
C ILE A 213 -26.58 -19.40 11.34
N SER A 214 -26.26 -20.49 12.06
CA SER A 214 -25.33 -20.46 13.20
C SER A 214 -23.92 -20.02 12.79
N ARG A 215 -23.53 -20.32 11.57
CA ARG A 215 -22.22 -20.00 10.97
C ARG A 215 -22.18 -18.65 10.27
N GLY A 216 -23.34 -18.05 9.97
CA GLY A 216 -23.43 -16.81 9.20
C GLY A 216 -23.00 -16.96 7.73
N ASP A 217 -23.20 -18.13 7.16
CA ASP A 217 -22.72 -18.48 5.81
C ASP A 217 -23.31 -17.55 4.73
N TRP A 218 -24.52 -17.02 4.92
CA TRP A 218 -25.16 -16.11 3.98
C TRP A 218 -24.36 -14.82 3.73
N ILE A 219 -23.86 -14.18 4.79
CA ILE A 219 -23.05 -12.96 4.65
C ILE A 219 -21.71 -13.26 3.96
N LEU A 220 -21.10 -14.41 4.27
CA LEU A 220 -19.86 -14.82 3.65
C LEU A 220 -20.04 -15.14 2.15
N GLN A 221 -21.19 -15.69 1.75
CA GLN A 221 -21.53 -15.89 0.34
C GLN A 221 -21.72 -14.56 -0.39
N ILE A 222 -22.34 -13.56 0.22
CA ILE A 222 -22.43 -12.21 -0.36
C ILE A 222 -21.05 -11.59 -0.51
N CYS A 223 -20.19 -11.68 0.51
CA CYS A 223 -18.79 -11.23 0.39
C CYS A 223 -18.07 -11.94 -0.75
N ALA A 224 -18.28 -13.24 -0.93
CA ALA A 224 -17.67 -13.97 -2.05
C ALA A 224 -18.17 -13.49 -3.42
N GLU A 225 -19.46 -13.18 -3.56
CA GLU A 225 -20.02 -12.62 -4.79
C GLU A 225 -19.52 -11.20 -5.06
N ILE A 226 -19.37 -10.36 -4.02
CA ILE A 226 -18.76 -9.01 -4.12
C ILE A 226 -17.30 -9.13 -4.54
N SER A 227 -16.52 -10.00 -3.88
CA SER A 227 -15.12 -10.23 -4.25
C SER A 227 -15.01 -10.69 -5.70
N ARG A 228 -15.92 -11.60 -6.14
CA ARG A 228 -15.98 -12.08 -7.52
C ARG A 228 -16.42 -11.00 -8.52
N ALA A 229 -17.25 -10.05 -8.12
CA ALA A 229 -17.61 -8.91 -8.95
C ALA A 229 -16.44 -7.94 -9.15
N ILE A 230 -15.70 -7.63 -8.08
CA ILE A 230 -14.53 -6.75 -8.16
C ILE A 230 -13.40 -7.38 -8.99
N TYR A 231 -13.14 -8.68 -8.79
CA TYR A 231 -12.06 -9.44 -9.42
C TYR A 231 -12.62 -10.46 -10.45
N TRP A 232 -13.63 -10.05 -11.23
CA TRP A 232 -14.34 -10.93 -12.16
C TRP A 232 -13.42 -11.58 -13.22
N PHE A 233 -12.34 -10.89 -13.58
CA PHE A 233 -11.33 -11.35 -14.53
C PHE A 233 -10.31 -12.32 -13.92
N HIS A 234 -10.29 -12.48 -12.58
CA HIS A 234 -9.27 -13.25 -11.87
C HIS A 234 -9.73 -14.67 -11.55
N PRO A 235 -9.08 -15.73 -12.08
CA PRO A 235 -9.55 -17.11 -11.91
C PRO A 235 -9.58 -17.58 -10.44
N LEU A 236 -8.65 -17.09 -9.60
CA LEU A 236 -8.63 -17.45 -8.16
C LEU A 236 -9.82 -16.89 -7.40
N ALA A 237 -10.43 -15.78 -7.82
CA ALA A 237 -11.66 -15.26 -7.21
C ALA A 237 -12.82 -16.27 -7.37
N TRP A 238 -12.94 -16.86 -8.54
CA TRP A 238 -13.94 -17.89 -8.83
C TRP A 238 -13.69 -19.16 -8.03
N GLN A 239 -12.43 -19.58 -7.96
CA GLN A 239 -12.03 -20.76 -7.18
C GLN A 239 -12.27 -20.53 -5.69
N ALA A 240 -11.91 -19.36 -5.13
CA ALA A 240 -12.13 -19.02 -3.74
C ALA A 240 -13.61 -19.07 -3.37
N ALA A 241 -14.49 -18.45 -4.20
CA ALA A 241 -15.93 -18.48 -4.00
C ALA A 241 -16.51 -19.92 -4.09
N ALA A 242 -16.04 -20.72 -5.04
CA ALA A 242 -16.46 -22.11 -5.19
C ALA A 242 -16.00 -22.98 -4.02
N LYS A 243 -14.76 -22.80 -3.55
CA LYS A 243 -14.20 -23.53 -2.41
C LYS A 243 -14.86 -23.13 -1.09
N LEU A 244 -15.09 -21.83 -0.89
CA LEU A 244 -15.83 -21.31 0.28
C LEU A 244 -17.19 -22.00 0.39
N ARG A 245 -17.96 -22.05 -0.71
CA ARG A 245 -19.26 -22.72 -0.75
C ARG A 245 -19.15 -24.21 -0.48
N HIS A 246 -18.21 -24.89 -1.12
CA HIS A 246 -18.01 -26.32 -0.93
C HIS A 246 -17.67 -26.70 0.52
N GLU A 247 -16.76 -25.94 1.15
CA GLU A 247 -16.39 -26.19 2.56
C GLU A 247 -17.52 -25.76 3.52
N SER A 248 -18.39 -24.82 3.14
CA SER A 248 -19.59 -24.44 3.89
C SER A 248 -20.56 -25.62 3.97
N GLU A 249 -20.92 -26.23 2.83
CA GLU A 249 -21.79 -27.41 2.78
C GLU A 249 -21.25 -28.54 3.67
N ARG A 250 -19.97 -28.88 3.51
CA ARG A 250 -19.34 -29.95 4.31
C ARG A 250 -19.34 -29.65 5.81
N ALA A 251 -19.17 -28.38 6.17
CA ALA A 251 -19.19 -28.01 7.57
C ALA A 251 -20.60 -28.03 8.16
N CYS A 252 -21.64 -27.77 7.36
CA CYS A 252 -23.03 -27.96 7.77
C CYS A 252 -23.36 -29.47 7.89
N ASP A 253 -22.89 -30.28 6.94
CA ASP A 253 -23.02 -31.75 7.04
C ASP A 253 -22.35 -32.29 8.34
N ASP A 254 -21.15 -31.79 8.66
CA ASP A 254 -20.45 -32.17 9.89
C ASP A 254 -21.28 -31.81 11.16
N ILE A 255 -22.01 -30.68 11.15
CA ILE A 255 -22.88 -30.30 12.28
C ILE A 255 -24.08 -31.25 12.39
N VAL A 256 -24.71 -31.59 11.25
CA VAL A 256 -25.84 -32.56 11.23
C VAL A 256 -25.38 -33.91 11.80
N LEU A 257 -24.25 -34.44 11.35
CA LEU A 257 -23.70 -35.71 11.84
C LEU A 257 -23.31 -35.65 13.33
N ASN A 258 -22.77 -34.54 13.79
CA ASN A 258 -22.44 -34.33 15.20
C ASN A 258 -23.69 -34.18 16.11
N SER A 259 -24.87 -33.92 15.52
CA SER A 259 -26.14 -33.91 16.28
C SER A 259 -26.71 -35.31 16.58
N GLY A 260 -26.02 -36.36 16.16
CA GLY A 260 -26.38 -37.76 16.39
C GLY A 260 -27.25 -38.40 15.31
N ILE A 261 -27.38 -37.75 14.14
CA ILE A 261 -28.07 -38.32 12.97
C ILE A 261 -27.10 -39.30 12.29
N ALA A 262 -27.57 -40.51 11.97
CA ALA A 262 -26.77 -41.50 11.29
C ALA A 262 -26.38 -41.05 9.88
N ALA A 263 -25.17 -41.31 9.47
CA ALA A 263 -24.64 -40.86 8.17
C ALA A 263 -25.43 -41.45 6.98
N GLU A 264 -25.88 -42.69 7.13
CA GLU A 264 -26.63 -43.43 6.12
C GLU A 264 -28.05 -42.82 5.92
N ASP A 265 -28.74 -42.50 7.02
CA ASP A 265 -30.07 -41.86 6.99
C ASP A 265 -29.96 -40.46 6.39
N TYR A 266 -28.96 -39.69 6.80
CA TYR A 266 -28.72 -38.35 6.24
C TYR A 266 -28.40 -38.39 4.75
N ALA A 267 -27.55 -39.30 4.32
CA ALA A 267 -27.20 -39.46 2.90
C ALA A 267 -28.42 -39.89 2.06
N GLY A 268 -29.26 -40.80 2.60
CA GLY A 268 -30.49 -41.25 1.96
C GLY A 268 -31.46 -40.09 1.74
N GLU A 269 -31.74 -39.31 2.78
CA GLU A 269 -32.65 -38.14 2.72
C GLU A 269 -32.13 -37.06 1.74
N LEU A 270 -30.82 -36.80 1.75
CA LEU A 270 -30.22 -35.85 0.83
C LEU A 270 -30.30 -36.31 -0.63
N LEU A 271 -30.17 -37.61 -0.88
CA LEU A 271 -30.30 -38.20 -2.21
C LEU A 271 -31.74 -38.11 -2.70
N ASP A 272 -32.73 -38.37 -1.82
CA ASP A 272 -34.15 -38.25 -2.17
C ASP A 272 -34.55 -36.83 -2.48
N LEU A 273 -34.05 -35.87 -1.70
CA LEU A 273 -34.23 -34.44 -2.00
C LEU A 273 -33.61 -34.09 -3.36
N ALA A 274 -32.38 -34.53 -3.63
CA ALA A 274 -31.71 -34.26 -4.89
C ALA A 274 -32.46 -34.85 -6.10
N ARG A 275 -33.00 -36.07 -6.00
CA ARG A 275 -33.82 -36.69 -7.06
C ARG A 275 -35.08 -35.89 -7.38
N LYS A 276 -35.78 -35.38 -6.35
CA LYS A 276 -36.98 -34.55 -6.53
C LYS A 276 -36.69 -33.26 -7.29
N PHE A 277 -35.50 -32.67 -7.08
CA PHE A 277 -35.11 -31.39 -7.69
C PHE A 277 -34.40 -31.53 -9.05
N THR A 278 -33.90 -32.71 -9.43
CA THR A 278 -33.25 -32.92 -10.75
C THR A 278 -34.21 -32.68 -11.90
N ASN A 279 -35.50 -32.85 -11.68
CA ASN A 279 -36.58 -32.68 -12.68
C ASN A 279 -37.16 -31.25 -12.70
N ALA A 280 -36.70 -30.34 -11.84
CA ALA A 280 -37.18 -28.97 -11.80
C ALA A 280 -36.49 -28.11 -12.87
N PRO A 281 -37.22 -27.28 -13.63
CA PRO A 281 -36.62 -26.41 -14.62
C PRO A 281 -35.66 -25.43 -13.94
N ALA A 282 -34.45 -25.30 -14.48
CA ALA A 282 -33.32 -24.51 -13.95
C ALA A 282 -33.55 -22.97 -13.87
N ARG A 283 -34.83 -22.55 -13.77
CA ARG A 283 -35.25 -21.14 -13.81
C ARG A 283 -35.15 -20.40 -12.48
N ILE A 284 -34.89 -21.08 -11.36
CA ILE A 284 -34.84 -20.45 -10.03
C ILE A 284 -33.40 -20.38 -9.55
N CYS A 285 -32.78 -19.21 -9.71
CA CYS A 285 -31.47 -18.79 -9.21
C CYS A 285 -30.23 -19.57 -9.68
N PRO A 286 -29.61 -19.24 -10.85
CA PRO A 286 -28.31 -19.78 -11.21
C PRO A 286 -27.17 -19.36 -10.25
N ALA A 287 -27.36 -18.30 -9.47
CA ALA A 287 -26.39 -17.84 -8.48
C ALA A 287 -26.35 -18.71 -7.21
N LEU A 288 -27.43 -19.40 -6.90
CA LEU A 288 -27.62 -20.22 -5.70
C LEU A 288 -27.84 -21.71 -6.02
N ALA A 289 -27.62 -22.15 -7.27
CA ALA A 289 -27.77 -23.55 -7.66
C ALA A 289 -26.73 -24.44 -6.95
N ILE A 290 -27.06 -24.78 -5.71
CA ILE A 290 -26.27 -25.56 -4.75
C ILE A 290 -26.20 -27.03 -5.15
N ALA A 291 -27.11 -27.52 -5.96
CA ALA A 291 -27.22 -28.91 -6.38
C ALA A 291 -26.60 -29.17 -7.75
N ARG A 292 -25.30 -29.00 -7.90
CA ARG A 292 -24.60 -29.67 -9.00
C ARG A 292 -24.27 -31.11 -8.56
N THR A 293 -24.68 -32.08 -9.34
CA THR A 293 -24.46 -33.51 -9.10
C THR A 293 -23.01 -33.88 -8.72
N THR A 294 -22.03 -33.20 -9.26
CA THR A 294 -20.60 -33.40 -8.96
C THR A 294 -20.19 -33.05 -7.52
N ASN A 295 -21.00 -32.27 -6.78
CA ASN A 295 -20.72 -31.95 -5.39
C ASN A 295 -21.33 -32.98 -4.42
N LEU A 296 -22.43 -33.66 -4.82
CA LEU A 296 -23.11 -34.65 -3.98
C LEU A 296 -22.24 -35.87 -3.72
N GLU A 297 -21.59 -36.43 -4.75
CA GLU A 297 -20.68 -37.58 -4.58
C GLU A 297 -19.58 -37.28 -3.54
N ARG A 298 -18.97 -36.10 -3.59
CA ARG A 298 -17.94 -35.71 -2.64
C ARG A 298 -18.48 -35.49 -1.23
N ARG A 299 -19.73 -35.00 -1.10
CA ARG A 299 -20.42 -34.88 0.20
C ARG A 299 -20.69 -36.25 0.78
N PHE A 300 -21.26 -37.18 0.00
CA PHE A 300 -21.50 -38.57 0.43
C PHE A 300 -20.22 -39.29 0.86
N ALA A 301 -19.17 -39.21 0.03
CA ALA A 301 -17.88 -39.79 0.39
C ALA A 301 -17.31 -39.23 1.70
N ALA A 302 -17.55 -37.95 2.00
CA ALA A 302 -17.12 -37.31 3.25
C ALA A 302 -18.02 -37.71 4.43
N MET A 303 -19.36 -37.79 4.24
CA MET A 303 -20.30 -38.18 5.30
C MET A 303 -20.09 -39.61 5.76
N LEU A 304 -19.89 -40.53 4.80
CA LEU A 304 -19.71 -41.96 5.08
C LEU A 304 -18.32 -42.32 5.57
N ASN A 305 -17.36 -41.38 5.57
CA ASN A 305 -16.03 -41.63 6.06
C ASN A 305 -15.92 -41.36 7.58
N PRO A 306 -15.79 -42.39 8.44
CA PRO A 306 -15.73 -42.22 9.87
C PRO A 306 -14.38 -41.66 10.38
N SER A 307 -13.33 -41.69 9.54
CA SER A 307 -11.99 -41.24 9.95
C SER A 307 -11.83 -39.73 9.94
N LEU A 308 -12.80 -38.97 9.41
CA LEU A 308 -12.70 -37.53 9.31
C LEU A 308 -12.96 -36.85 10.66
N ASN A 309 -12.12 -35.91 11.01
CA ASN A 309 -12.34 -35.05 12.17
C ASN A 309 -13.43 -34.01 11.86
N ARG A 310 -14.57 -34.09 12.54
CA ARG A 310 -15.73 -33.20 12.35
C ARG A 310 -15.85 -32.11 13.42
N ARG A 311 -15.04 -32.17 14.50
CA ARG A 311 -15.10 -31.20 15.60
C ARG A 311 -14.16 -30.03 15.35
N SER A 312 -14.70 -28.84 15.18
CA SER A 312 -13.92 -27.60 15.09
C SER A 312 -13.70 -27.00 16.47
N SER A 313 -12.47 -26.61 16.80
CA SER A 313 -12.18 -25.99 18.08
C SER A 313 -12.20 -24.45 17.95
N ARG A 314 -12.57 -23.74 19.03
CA ARG A 314 -12.48 -22.27 19.10
C ARG A 314 -11.03 -21.80 18.95
N ARG A 315 -10.06 -22.59 19.46
CA ARG A 315 -8.62 -22.28 19.37
C ARG A 315 -8.15 -22.27 17.93
N SER A 316 -8.55 -23.24 17.10
CA SER A 316 -8.15 -23.26 15.69
C SER A 316 -8.66 -22.04 14.91
N ARG A 317 -9.89 -21.61 15.17
CA ARG A 317 -10.45 -20.40 14.54
C ARG A 317 -9.67 -19.13 14.95
N LEU A 318 -9.34 -19.01 16.25
CA LEU A 318 -8.55 -17.88 16.75
C LEU A 318 -7.16 -17.84 16.09
N LEU A 319 -6.47 -18.99 16.01
CA LEU A 319 -5.17 -19.08 15.37
C LEU A 319 -5.21 -18.71 13.88
N ILE A 320 -6.22 -19.17 13.16
CA ILE A 320 -6.42 -18.82 11.74
C ILE A 320 -6.68 -17.31 11.61
N SER A 321 -7.52 -16.71 12.48
CA SER A 321 -7.77 -15.27 12.47
C SER A 321 -6.50 -14.47 12.71
N LEU A 322 -5.71 -14.86 13.71
CA LEU A 322 -4.45 -14.20 14.04
C LEU A 322 -3.44 -14.32 12.89
N ALA A 323 -3.29 -15.51 12.32
CA ALA A 323 -2.43 -15.74 11.16
C ALA A 323 -2.87 -14.91 9.93
N ALA A 324 -4.18 -14.85 9.66
CA ALA A 324 -4.72 -14.03 8.59
C ALA A 324 -4.46 -12.53 8.82
N LEU A 325 -4.59 -12.05 10.04
CA LEU A 325 -4.31 -10.66 10.40
C LEU A 325 -2.81 -10.33 10.29
N CYS A 326 -1.94 -11.24 10.77
CA CYS A 326 -0.49 -11.12 10.65
C CYS A 326 0.00 -11.13 9.19
N LEU A 327 -0.73 -11.76 8.29
CA LEU A 327 -0.44 -11.71 6.85
C LEU A 327 -1.01 -10.44 6.20
N LEU A 328 -2.26 -10.09 6.54
CA LEU A 328 -2.99 -9.02 5.87
C LEU A 328 -2.40 -7.63 6.16
N LEU A 329 -2.07 -7.34 7.43
CA LEU A 329 -1.60 -6.01 7.83
C LEU A 329 -0.27 -5.63 7.17
N PRO A 330 0.80 -6.45 7.22
CA PRO A 330 2.04 -6.13 6.53
C PRO A 330 1.84 -6.04 5.01
N LEU A 331 1.06 -6.97 4.43
CA LEU A 331 0.79 -6.98 3.00
C LEU A 331 0.05 -5.71 2.54
N ALA A 332 -0.89 -5.19 3.35
CA ALA A 332 -1.58 -3.95 3.08
C ALA A 332 -0.64 -2.73 3.19
N ALA A 333 0.25 -2.71 4.19
CA ALA A 333 1.18 -1.62 4.45
C ALA A 333 2.31 -1.52 3.42
N ILE A 334 2.69 -2.64 2.77
CA ILE A 334 3.71 -2.64 1.71
C ILE A 334 3.14 -1.85 0.51
N ARG A 335 3.75 -0.71 0.19
CA ARG A 335 3.53 -0.01 -1.08
C ARG A 335 4.71 -0.31 -1.99
N LEU A 336 4.42 -0.83 -3.17
CA LEU A 336 5.41 -0.80 -4.24
C LEU A 336 5.74 0.68 -4.45
N PRO A 337 7.03 1.09 -4.43
CA PRO A 337 7.36 2.42 -4.88
C PRO A 337 6.74 2.52 -6.28
N ALA A 338 5.84 3.50 -6.49
CA ALA A 338 5.57 3.92 -7.85
C ALA A 338 6.98 4.08 -8.43
N GLN A 339 7.31 3.34 -9.47
CA GLN A 339 8.52 3.60 -10.19
C GLN A 339 8.34 5.04 -10.65
N ASN A 340 8.92 5.97 -9.89
CA ASN A 340 9.29 7.23 -10.44
C ASN A 340 10.27 6.80 -11.52
N VAL A 341 9.80 6.65 -12.73
CA VAL A 341 10.70 6.56 -13.87
C VAL A 341 11.34 7.93 -13.89
N ALA A 342 12.46 7.97 -13.18
CA ALA A 342 13.20 9.18 -12.95
C ALA A 342 13.71 9.64 -14.31
N GLY A 343 13.50 10.89 -14.61
CA GLY A 343 14.11 11.55 -15.75
C GLY A 343 15.57 11.90 -15.44
N ASN A 344 16.36 12.10 -16.45
CA ASN A 344 17.69 12.65 -16.37
C ASN A 344 17.64 14.10 -16.83
N PHE A 345 18.39 14.94 -16.14
CA PHE A 345 18.56 16.33 -16.51
C PHE A 345 20.04 16.61 -16.76
N THR A 346 20.40 16.98 -17.97
CA THR A 346 21.78 17.27 -18.38
C THR A 346 21.85 18.63 -19.07
N GLY A 347 22.99 19.24 -19.13
CA GLY A 347 23.18 20.49 -19.85
C GLY A 347 24.61 20.97 -19.85
N THR A 348 24.88 22.02 -20.63
CA THR A 348 26.17 22.67 -20.69
C THR A 348 26.03 24.15 -20.38
N ILE A 349 26.97 24.70 -19.65
CA ILE A 349 26.97 26.11 -19.26
C ILE A 349 28.00 26.85 -20.12
N TYR A 350 27.52 27.87 -20.77
CA TYR A 350 28.31 28.76 -21.63
C TYR A 350 28.33 30.20 -21.07
N ASP A 351 29.36 30.94 -21.37
CA ASP A 351 29.40 32.38 -21.17
C ASP A 351 28.82 33.13 -22.39
N ALA A 352 28.81 34.46 -22.34
CA ALA A 352 28.32 35.31 -23.42
C ALA A 352 29.18 35.21 -24.73
N SER A 353 30.40 34.68 -24.66
CA SER A 353 31.26 34.46 -25.81
C SER A 353 31.10 33.06 -26.43
N GLY A 354 30.33 32.20 -25.80
CA GLY A 354 30.16 30.80 -26.18
C GLY A 354 31.20 29.85 -25.59
N ALA A 355 32.08 30.34 -24.70
CA ALA A 355 33.05 29.48 -24.02
C ALA A 355 32.38 28.74 -22.86
N VAL A 356 32.80 27.49 -22.58
CA VAL A 356 32.28 26.67 -21.48
C VAL A 356 32.69 27.21 -20.12
N VAL A 357 31.76 27.17 -19.14
CA VAL A 357 31.99 27.68 -17.79
C VAL A 357 32.14 26.52 -16.81
N PRO A 358 33.34 26.17 -16.36
CA PRO A 358 33.57 25.12 -15.38
C PRO A 358 33.27 25.58 -13.95
N ASN A 359 32.97 24.60 -13.05
CA ASN A 359 32.73 24.83 -11.62
C ASN A 359 31.61 25.86 -11.32
N ALA A 360 30.57 25.92 -12.14
CA ALA A 360 29.38 26.68 -11.85
C ALA A 360 28.44 25.79 -11.00
N THR A 361 27.83 26.36 -9.97
CA THR A 361 26.90 25.66 -9.10
C THR A 361 25.50 25.66 -9.73
N VAL A 362 24.93 24.46 -9.95
CA VAL A 362 23.59 24.25 -10.46
C VAL A 362 22.72 23.71 -9.35
N ILE A 363 21.61 24.37 -9.08
CA ILE A 363 20.64 23.96 -8.04
C ILE A 363 19.29 23.73 -8.71
N VAL A 364 18.72 22.57 -8.45
CA VAL A 364 17.35 22.23 -8.88
C VAL A 364 16.43 22.25 -7.67
N THR A 365 15.37 23.04 -7.77
CA THR A 365 14.33 23.17 -6.73
C THR A 365 12.97 22.73 -7.27
N ASP A 366 12.11 22.18 -6.40
CA ASP A 366 10.73 21.85 -6.75
C ASP A 366 9.84 23.10 -6.82
N ALA A 367 8.57 22.91 -7.19
CA ALA A 367 7.56 23.97 -7.24
C ALA A 367 7.32 24.67 -5.87
N ASN A 368 7.77 24.06 -4.76
CA ASN A 368 7.68 24.63 -3.41
C ASN A 368 8.98 25.31 -2.97
N ASN A 369 9.90 25.60 -3.89
CA ASN A 369 11.23 26.18 -3.63
C ASN A 369 12.11 25.35 -2.67
N LYS A 370 11.84 24.06 -2.51
CA LYS A 370 12.69 23.17 -1.76
C LYS A 370 13.81 22.65 -2.65
N SER A 371 15.08 22.86 -2.26
CA SER A 371 16.22 22.32 -2.98
C SER A 371 16.17 20.78 -2.97
N ILE A 372 16.16 20.18 -4.16
CA ILE A 372 16.12 18.72 -4.33
C ILE A 372 17.53 18.20 -4.52
N GLU A 373 18.30 18.83 -5.41
CA GLU A 373 19.64 18.37 -5.74
C GLU A 373 20.53 19.55 -6.16
N MET A 374 21.82 19.42 -5.93
CA MET A 374 22.84 20.40 -6.30
C MET A 374 24.00 19.68 -6.98
N SER A 375 24.48 20.24 -8.08
CA SER A 375 25.60 19.73 -8.86
C SER A 375 26.55 20.88 -9.23
N SER A 376 27.76 20.56 -9.68
CA SER A 376 28.71 21.53 -10.21
C SER A 376 29.05 21.16 -11.64
N SER A 377 29.21 22.16 -12.51
CA SER A 377 29.67 21.90 -13.88
C SER A 377 31.10 21.39 -13.91
N ALA A 378 31.37 20.41 -14.76
CA ALA A 378 32.69 19.81 -14.97
C ALA A 378 33.60 20.75 -15.78
N ALA A 379 34.84 20.30 -16.08
CA ALA A 379 35.82 21.08 -16.83
C ALA A 379 35.37 21.45 -18.26
N ASP A 380 34.49 20.66 -18.85
CA ASP A 380 33.85 20.87 -20.15
C ASP A 380 32.53 21.68 -20.06
N GLY A 381 32.21 22.26 -18.90
CA GLY A 381 31.00 22.99 -18.64
C GLY A 381 29.74 22.14 -18.49
N GLN A 382 29.82 20.81 -18.61
CA GLN A 382 28.67 19.92 -18.50
C GLN A 382 28.24 19.74 -17.05
N PHE A 383 26.93 19.67 -16.86
CA PHE A 383 26.31 19.28 -15.57
C PHE A 383 25.24 18.23 -15.80
N GLY A 384 24.95 17.47 -14.76
CA GLY A 384 23.90 16.46 -14.87
C GLY A 384 23.33 16.04 -13.51
N PHE A 385 22.03 15.79 -13.53
CA PHE A 385 21.26 15.19 -12.44
C PHE A 385 20.65 13.89 -12.94
N LYS A 386 20.87 12.82 -12.20
CA LYS A 386 20.35 11.50 -12.53
C LYS A 386 19.21 11.16 -11.58
N SER A 387 18.16 10.55 -12.11
CA SER A 387 17.05 10.05 -11.28
C SER A 387 16.21 11.13 -10.59
N LEU A 388 16.00 12.27 -11.24
CA LEU A 388 15.03 13.27 -10.78
C LEU A 388 13.58 12.77 -11.02
N PRO A 389 12.67 12.86 -10.04
CA PRO A 389 11.25 12.58 -10.26
C PRO A 389 10.68 13.45 -11.38
N ALA A 390 9.69 12.92 -12.13
CA ALA A 390 8.97 13.77 -13.07
C ALA A 390 8.21 14.89 -12.32
N GLY A 391 8.30 16.11 -12.83
CA GLY A 391 7.70 17.28 -12.15
C GLY A 391 8.13 18.60 -12.78
N GLU A 392 7.67 19.69 -12.17
CA GLU A 392 8.08 21.06 -12.51
C GLU A 392 9.21 21.49 -11.59
N TYR A 393 10.27 22.04 -12.18
CA TYR A 393 11.48 22.41 -11.50
C TYR A 393 11.89 23.84 -11.82
N THR A 394 12.52 24.49 -10.86
CA THR A 394 13.27 25.72 -11.10
C THR A 394 14.75 25.37 -11.10
N VAL A 395 15.44 25.68 -12.19
CA VAL A 395 16.89 25.54 -12.32
C VAL A 395 17.55 26.87 -12.05
N LYS A 396 18.49 26.88 -11.12
CA LYS A 396 19.27 28.06 -10.76
C LYS A 396 20.76 27.75 -10.96
N VAL A 397 21.45 28.60 -11.73
CA VAL A 397 22.88 28.47 -11.96
C VAL A 397 23.61 29.69 -11.41
N MET A 398 24.64 29.45 -10.61
CA MET A 398 25.43 30.48 -9.96
C MET A 398 26.91 30.28 -10.22
N LYS A 399 27.59 31.34 -10.60
CA LYS A 399 29.06 31.40 -10.74
C LYS A 399 29.55 32.79 -10.36
N PRO A 400 30.59 32.93 -9.52
CA PRO A 400 31.21 34.23 -9.23
C PRO A 400 31.64 34.95 -10.50
N GLY A 401 31.23 36.21 -10.65
CA GLY A 401 31.50 37.02 -11.84
C GLY A 401 30.43 36.97 -12.93
N PHE A 402 29.40 36.15 -12.76
CA PHE A 402 28.28 36.05 -13.67
C PHE A 402 26.95 36.40 -12.96
N GLU A 403 25.98 36.83 -13.76
CA GLU A 403 24.61 37.02 -13.30
C GLU A 403 23.98 35.66 -12.95
N VAL A 404 23.16 35.61 -11.89
CA VAL A 404 22.46 34.39 -11.49
C VAL A 404 21.42 34.04 -12.56
N TYR A 405 21.62 32.93 -13.26
CA TYR A 405 20.61 32.39 -14.16
C TYR A 405 19.51 31.69 -13.38
N ARG A 406 18.26 31.93 -13.77
CA ARG A 406 17.09 31.27 -13.19
C ARG A 406 16.08 30.95 -14.30
N ASP A 407 15.71 29.66 -14.39
CA ASP A 407 14.64 29.17 -15.26
C ASP A 407 13.56 28.51 -14.36
N PRO A 408 12.39 29.15 -14.16
CA PRO A 408 11.38 28.67 -13.24
C PRO A 408 10.50 27.56 -13.80
N ASP A 409 10.47 27.36 -15.14
CA ASP A 409 9.44 26.55 -15.81
C ASP A 409 10.01 25.30 -16.49
N VAL A 410 10.97 24.64 -15.84
CA VAL A 410 11.58 23.44 -16.38
C VAL A 410 10.74 22.22 -16.02
N THR A 411 9.93 21.71 -16.96
CA THR A 411 9.14 20.49 -16.78
C THR A 411 9.95 19.27 -17.21
N LEU A 412 10.04 18.27 -16.35
CA LEU A 412 10.65 16.96 -16.63
C LEU A 412 9.56 15.89 -16.67
N LYS A 413 9.38 15.23 -17.82
CA LYS A 413 8.42 14.13 -17.98
C LYS A 413 8.98 12.81 -17.47
N VAL A 414 8.11 11.84 -17.22
CA VAL A 414 8.47 10.49 -16.79
C VAL A 414 9.42 9.84 -17.80
N GLY A 415 10.63 9.45 -17.34
CA GLY A 415 11.65 8.80 -18.19
C GLY A 415 12.31 9.70 -19.24
N GLU A 416 12.07 11.01 -19.18
CA GLU A 416 12.64 11.96 -20.11
C GLU A 416 14.09 12.27 -19.75
N SER A 417 14.98 12.28 -20.74
CA SER A 417 16.31 12.89 -20.64
C SER A 417 16.24 14.26 -21.29
N ARG A 418 16.21 15.31 -20.48
CA ARG A 418 16.13 16.71 -20.95
C ARG A 418 17.51 17.36 -20.89
N THR A 419 17.90 18.02 -21.97
CA THR A 419 19.11 18.82 -22.04
C THR A 419 18.76 20.29 -21.97
N LEU A 420 19.46 21.06 -21.13
CA LEU A 420 19.30 22.50 -20.97
C LEU A 420 20.68 23.18 -21.14
N ASP A 421 20.85 23.93 -22.22
CA ASP A 421 22.03 24.75 -22.42
C ASP A 421 21.80 26.13 -21.79
N VAL A 422 22.69 26.51 -20.87
CA VAL A 422 22.58 27.72 -20.07
C VAL A 422 23.63 28.72 -20.52
N HIS A 423 23.22 29.93 -20.93
CA HIS A 423 24.11 31.03 -21.26
C HIS A 423 24.16 32.03 -20.11
N LEU A 424 25.28 32.11 -19.41
CA LEU A 424 25.48 33.06 -18.33
C LEU A 424 25.91 34.43 -18.88
N LYS A 425 25.27 35.47 -18.39
CA LYS A 425 25.69 36.88 -18.66
C LYS A 425 26.72 37.30 -17.64
N VAL A 426 27.72 38.10 -18.08
CA VAL A 426 28.70 38.70 -17.17
C VAL A 426 27.95 39.62 -16.21
N GLY A 427 28.03 39.37 -14.90
CA GLY A 427 27.36 40.19 -13.89
C GLY A 427 28.08 41.51 -13.73
N THR A 428 27.33 42.62 -13.82
CA THR A 428 27.77 43.88 -13.25
C THR A 428 27.73 43.72 -11.72
N LEU A 429 28.69 44.31 -11.00
CA LEU A 429 28.89 44.19 -9.54
C LEU A 429 27.74 44.75 -8.69
N SER A 430 26.47 44.48 -9.04
CA SER A 430 25.28 44.91 -8.29
C SER A 430 24.12 43.96 -8.53
N ASP A 431 24.14 42.79 -7.89
CA ASP A 431 22.93 42.01 -7.73
C ASP A 431 22.58 41.81 -6.24
N SER A 432 21.60 42.58 -5.85
CA SER A 432 20.92 42.44 -4.57
C SER A 432 20.08 41.18 -4.57
N VAL A 433 20.39 40.24 -3.67
CA VAL A 433 19.49 39.12 -3.37
C VAL A 433 18.31 39.63 -2.56
N GLU A 434 17.16 39.74 -3.20
CA GLU A 434 15.89 40.06 -2.53
C GLU A 434 15.40 38.83 -1.76
N VAL A 435 15.59 38.84 -0.44
CA VAL A 435 15.00 37.84 0.47
C VAL A 435 13.66 38.37 0.94
N GLN A 436 12.55 37.85 0.40
CA GLN A 436 11.22 38.08 0.96
C GLN A 436 11.11 37.38 2.32
N ALA A 437 11.10 38.18 3.38
CA ALA A 437 10.76 37.73 4.72
C ALA A 437 9.23 37.77 4.86
N ALA A 438 8.60 36.61 5.08
CA ALA A 438 7.23 36.53 5.56
C ALA A 438 7.18 37.06 6.99
N GLY A 439 6.44 38.17 7.19
CA GLY A 439 6.33 38.85 8.48
C GLY A 439 5.41 38.15 9.46
N HIS A 440 5.78 38.19 10.77
CA HIS A 440 4.83 38.35 11.86
C HIS A 440 5.43 39.35 12.86
N GLY A 441 4.62 40.32 13.21
CA GLY A 441 5.02 41.49 13.97
C GLY A 441 5.15 41.29 15.47
N GLN A 442 5.93 42.07 16.13
CA GLN A 442 5.64 43.17 17.06
C GLN A 442 6.85 43.49 17.94
N SER A 443 7.23 44.76 17.85
CA SER A 443 7.52 45.67 18.95
C SER A 443 8.74 45.43 19.85
N GLY A 444 9.74 46.33 19.73
CA GLY A 444 10.54 46.80 20.82
C GLY A 444 12.05 46.77 20.63
N SER A 445 12.64 47.95 20.23
CA SER A 445 13.96 48.47 20.59
C SER A 445 15.21 47.63 20.32
N ALA A 446 16.00 48.13 19.41
CA ALA A 446 17.29 47.67 18.86
C ALA A 446 17.14 46.84 17.59
N ALA A 447 17.63 47.41 16.43
CA ALA A 447 17.63 46.73 15.17
C ALA A 447 18.34 45.35 15.31
N PRO A 448 17.69 44.21 14.99
CA PRO A 448 18.35 42.93 15.06
C PRO A 448 19.44 42.87 13.98
N ALA A 449 20.65 42.55 14.38
CA ALA A 449 21.73 42.25 13.47
C ALA A 449 21.27 41.19 12.46
N LYS A 450 21.42 41.47 11.18
CA LYS A 450 20.98 40.59 10.10
C LYS A 450 21.86 39.34 10.10
N ARG A 451 21.33 38.20 10.56
CA ARG A 451 22.05 36.95 10.70
C ARG A 451 21.79 36.04 9.50
N VAL A 452 22.84 35.46 8.93
CA VAL A 452 22.76 34.54 7.79
C VAL A 452 23.41 33.20 8.14
N LYS A 453 22.76 32.09 7.82
CA LYS A 453 23.30 30.75 8.00
C LYS A 453 24.15 30.37 6.80
N LEU A 454 25.46 30.13 7.04
CA LEU A 454 26.42 29.73 6.02
C LEU A 454 26.97 28.33 6.36
N GLY A 455 27.22 27.50 5.31
CA GLY A 455 27.84 26.20 5.50
C GLY A 455 29.28 26.32 6.03
N GLY A 456 29.71 25.41 6.91
CA GLY A 456 31.00 25.44 7.58
C GLY A 456 32.22 25.46 6.64
N GLU A 457 32.11 24.89 5.46
CA GLU A 457 33.21 24.91 4.46
C GLU A 457 33.45 26.29 3.84
N ILE A 458 32.38 27.06 3.63
CA ILE A 458 32.48 28.42 3.07
C ILE A 458 33.12 29.35 4.09
N GLU A 459 32.76 29.22 5.37
CA GLU A 459 33.33 30.04 6.41
C GLU A 459 34.75 29.63 6.78
N ALA A 460 35.13 28.35 6.62
CA ALA A 460 36.50 27.89 6.79
C ALA A 460 37.47 28.55 5.83
N SER A 461 37.03 28.91 4.63
CA SER A 461 37.85 29.62 3.62
C SER A 461 38.13 31.09 4.01
N LYS A 462 37.39 31.66 4.97
CA LYS A 462 37.53 33.06 5.42
C LYS A 462 38.33 33.21 6.71
N ILE A 463 38.96 32.14 7.20
CA ILE A 463 39.78 32.20 8.41
C ILE A 463 41.07 32.98 8.13
N ILE A 464 41.25 34.09 8.83
CA ILE A 464 42.46 34.91 8.81
C ILE A 464 43.52 34.35 9.79
N THR A 465 43.07 33.99 11.00
CA THR A 465 43.97 33.46 12.02
C THR A 465 43.35 32.18 12.59
N LYS A 466 44.07 31.06 12.46
CA LYS A 466 43.69 29.75 12.97
C LYS A 466 44.63 29.31 14.08
N VAL A 467 44.12 29.15 15.30
CA VAL A 467 44.85 28.60 16.43
C VAL A 467 44.58 27.10 16.52
N GLN A 468 45.66 26.31 16.53
CA GLN A 468 45.51 24.84 16.66
C GLN A 468 45.07 24.49 18.08
N PRO A 469 44.09 23.58 18.24
CA PRO A 469 43.69 23.10 19.57
C PRO A 469 44.83 22.30 20.19
N ILE A 470 45.13 22.61 21.45
CA ILE A 470 46.13 21.88 22.26
C ILE A 470 45.47 20.57 22.71
N TYR A 471 46.13 19.45 22.39
CA TYR A 471 45.62 18.14 22.81
C TYR A 471 45.73 17.99 24.35
N PRO A 472 44.62 17.78 25.08
CA PRO A 472 44.71 17.66 26.55
C PRO A 472 45.51 16.43 26.96
N GLU A 473 46.45 16.60 27.89
CA GLU A 473 47.37 15.52 28.30
C GLU A 473 46.60 14.29 28.87
N ALA A 474 45.51 14.50 29.57
CA ALA A 474 44.66 13.41 30.09
C ALA A 474 44.02 12.59 28.93
N ALA A 475 43.51 13.25 27.90
CA ALA A 475 42.93 12.60 26.74
C ALA A 475 43.99 11.91 25.85
N LYS A 476 45.19 12.51 25.77
CA LYS A 476 46.34 11.95 25.06
C LYS A 476 46.87 10.69 25.75
N ALA A 477 47.01 10.70 27.08
CA ALA A 477 47.44 9.55 27.84
C ALA A 477 46.42 8.39 27.79
N ALA A 478 45.13 8.71 27.71
CA ALA A 478 44.04 7.74 27.59
C ALA A 478 43.81 7.28 26.13
N GLY A 479 44.56 7.78 25.13
CA GLY A 479 44.41 7.39 23.72
C GLY A 479 43.09 7.80 23.05
N VAL A 480 42.35 8.78 23.65
CA VAL A 480 41.03 9.19 23.20
C VAL A 480 41.13 10.05 21.95
N LYS A 481 40.60 9.59 20.84
CA LYS A 481 40.46 10.31 19.55
C LYS A 481 39.00 10.73 19.38
N GLY A 482 38.77 11.76 18.56
CA GLY A 482 37.40 12.16 18.28
C GLY A 482 37.27 13.40 17.41
N THR A 483 36.06 13.63 16.98
CA THR A 483 35.66 14.82 16.22
C THR A 483 34.70 15.64 17.06
N VAL A 484 34.99 16.93 17.24
CA VAL A 484 34.14 17.88 17.93
C VAL A 484 33.46 18.78 16.93
N ASN A 485 32.13 18.78 16.91
CA ASN A 485 31.33 19.68 16.08
C ASN A 485 30.80 20.83 16.94
N LEU A 486 31.19 22.05 16.57
CA LEU A 486 30.77 23.26 17.25
C LEU A 486 29.80 24.04 16.37
N HIS A 487 28.69 24.43 16.94
CA HIS A 487 27.83 25.47 16.38
C HIS A 487 28.36 26.82 16.80
N ALA A 488 28.65 27.70 15.84
CA ALA A 488 29.32 28.96 16.06
C ALA A 488 28.53 30.13 15.46
N ILE A 489 28.43 31.24 16.18
CA ILE A 489 27.99 32.51 15.66
C ILE A 489 29.21 33.42 15.58
N ILE A 490 29.53 33.88 14.36
CA ILE A 490 30.64 34.77 14.07
C ILE A 490 30.09 36.19 13.95
N GLY A 491 30.65 37.10 14.71
CA GLY A 491 30.22 38.50 14.72
C GLY A 491 30.57 39.27 13.49
N MET A 492 30.02 40.48 13.37
CA MET A 492 30.30 41.40 12.26
C MET A 492 31.77 41.79 12.12
N ASP A 493 32.52 41.66 13.19
CA ASP A 493 33.97 41.90 13.26
C ASP A 493 34.84 40.65 12.95
N GLY A 494 34.18 39.53 12.64
CA GLY A 494 34.86 38.26 12.38
C GLY A 494 35.30 37.51 13.61
N VAL A 495 34.80 37.88 14.82
CA VAL A 495 35.09 37.20 16.09
C VAL A 495 33.98 36.21 16.41
N PRO A 496 34.28 34.97 16.84
CA PRO A 496 33.26 34.04 17.31
C PRO A 496 32.62 34.56 18.59
N LEU A 497 31.29 34.82 18.58
CA LEU A 497 30.51 35.35 19.69
C LEU A 497 29.89 34.25 20.56
N SER A 498 29.51 33.12 19.96
CA SER A 498 28.90 31.99 20.65
C SER A 498 29.43 30.69 20.07
N LEU A 499 29.81 29.77 20.96
CA LEU A 499 30.33 28.45 20.60
C LEU A 499 29.60 27.40 21.45
N GLN A 500 28.91 26.45 20.78
CA GLN A 500 28.20 25.36 21.46
C GLN A 500 28.59 24.02 20.84
N VAL A 501 28.84 23.01 21.69
CA VAL A 501 29.10 21.65 21.21
C VAL A 501 27.78 21.02 20.77
N VAL A 502 27.72 20.49 19.55
CA VAL A 502 26.51 19.92 18.93
C VAL A 502 26.43 18.41 19.14
N ASN A 503 27.56 17.71 19.09
CA ASN A 503 27.58 16.27 19.26
C ASN A 503 27.68 15.86 20.73
N THR A 504 26.80 14.94 21.16
CA THR A 504 26.62 14.53 22.56
C THR A 504 27.66 13.53 23.04
N ASP A 505 28.31 12.77 22.15
CA ASP A 505 29.24 11.68 22.51
C ASP A 505 30.71 12.09 22.41
N VAL A 506 31.03 13.30 22.90
CA VAL A 506 32.38 13.85 22.83
C VAL A 506 33.02 13.87 24.22
N ASN A 507 34.31 13.46 24.26
CA ASN A 507 35.08 13.59 25.48
C ASN A 507 35.10 15.08 25.94
N PRO A 508 34.75 15.39 27.24
CA PRO A 508 34.63 16.76 27.72
C PRO A 508 35.92 17.59 27.60
N ASP A 509 37.08 16.95 27.69
CA ASP A 509 38.38 17.65 27.61
C ASP A 509 38.67 18.05 26.16
N LEU A 510 38.31 17.19 25.15
CA LEU A 510 38.43 17.54 23.73
C LEU A 510 37.46 18.66 23.36
N ALA A 511 36.25 18.64 23.93
CA ALA A 511 35.25 19.69 23.73
C ALA A 511 35.75 21.04 24.24
N ARG A 512 36.31 21.07 25.45
CA ARG A 512 36.90 22.27 26.06
C ARG A 512 38.07 22.83 25.26
N ALA A 513 39.01 21.97 24.85
CA ALA A 513 40.16 22.37 24.04
C ALA A 513 39.72 22.92 22.66
N SER A 514 38.67 22.39 22.08
CA SER A 514 38.09 22.87 20.81
C SER A 514 37.48 24.27 20.97
N ILE A 515 36.68 24.49 22.00
CA ILE A 515 36.07 25.80 22.29
C ILE A 515 37.17 26.84 22.54
N GLU A 516 38.20 26.52 23.37
CA GLU A 516 39.29 27.43 23.66
C GLU A 516 40.11 27.81 22.42
N ALA A 517 40.36 26.85 21.52
CA ALA A 517 41.10 27.14 20.28
C ALA A 517 40.23 27.98 19.31
N VAL A 518 38.98 27.62 19.08
CA VAL A 518 38.10 28.31 18.14
C VAL A 518 37.72 29.71 18.62
N SER A 519 37.64 29.96 19.90
CA SER A 519 37.40 31.32 20.44
C SER A 519 38.48 32.32 20.06
N LYS A 520 39.73 31.83 19.82
CA LYS A 520 40.87 32.64 19.40
C LYS A 520 40.98 32.79 17.87
N TRP A 521 40.13 32.13 17.12
CA TRP A 521 40.14 32.26 15.63
C TRP A 521 39.63 33.63 15.23
N ARG A 522 40.07 34.10 14.06
CA ARG A 522 39.59 35.34 13.46
C ARG A 522 39.24 35.08 12.03
N TYR A 523 38.10 35.59 11.63
CA TYR A 523 37.53 35.46 10.30
C TYR A 523 37.51 36.81 9.60
N SER A 524 37.56 36.80 8.28
CA SER A 524 37.28 37.98 7.47
C SER A 524 35.78 38.31 7.62
N PRO A 525 35.42 39.58 7.95
CA PRO A 525 34.03 39.97 8.07
C PRO A 525 33.20 39.59 6.85
N THR A 526 32.06 38.96 7.07
CA THR A 526 31.16 38.61 5.98
C THR A 526 30.28 39.79 5.69
N LEU A 527 30.33 40.28 4.45
CA LEU A 527 29.56 41.42 4.00
C LEU A 527 28.30 40.94 3.24
N LEU A 528 27.14 41.49 3.58
CA LEU A 528 25.92 41.39 2.82
C LEU A 528 25.52 42.78 2.34
N ASN A 529 25.50 43.03 1.05
CA ASN A 529 25.26 44.34 0.44
C ASN A 529 26.24 45.42 0.97
N GLY A 530 27.49 45.06 1.19
CA GLY A 530 28.50 46.01 1.67
C GLY A 530 28.46 46.29 3.18
N GLN A 531 27.53 45.70 3.91
CA GLN A 531 27.44 45.79 5.38
C GLN A 531 27.85 44.49 6.07
N PRO A 532 28.64 44.55 7.13
CA PRO A 532 29.03 43.37 7.89
C PRO A 532 27.80 42.74 8.58
N ILE A 533 27.74 41.41 8.58
CA ILE A 533 26.65 40.65 9.16
C ILE A 533 27.17 39.57 10.10
N GLU A 534 26.31 39.12 11.02
CA GLU A 534 26.58 37.92 11.81
C GLU A 534 26.36 36.66 10.98
N VAL A 535 27.25 35.67 11.18
CA VAL A 535 27.20 34.37 10.47
C VAL A 535 26.96 33.26 11.45
N ASP A 536 25.96 32.43 11.16
CA ASP A 536 25.66 31.18 11.86
C ASP A 536 26.25 30.02 11.07
N THR A 537 27.20 29.27 11.67
CA THR A 537 27.95 28.21 10.99
C THR A 537 28.32 27.05 11.91
N ASN A 538 28.71 25.91 11.31
CA ASN A 538 29.24 24.77 12.05
C ASN A 538 30.73 24.61 11.79
N ILE A 539 31.49 24.38 12.86
CA ILE A 539 32.95 24.20 12.83
C ILE A 539 33.27 22.79 13.30
N THR A 540 34.06 22.05 12.54
CA THR A 540 34.50 20.70 12.89
C THR A 540 35.97 20.71 13.28
N VAL A 541 36.28 20.20 14.47
CA VAL A 541 37.63 20.05 15.00
C VAL A 541 37.94 18.56 15.19
N VAL A 542 39.01 18.08 14.54
CA VAL A 542 39.40 16.66 14.56
C VAL A 542 40.65 16.47 15.38
N PHE A 543 40.60 15.57 16.37
CA PHE A 543 41.73 15.16 17.19
C PHE A 543 42.21 13.77 16.77
N THR A 544 43.43 13.71 16.26
CA THR A 544 44.10 12.46 15.85
C THR A 544 45.41 12.32 16.61
N LEU A 545 45.75 11.11 17.03
CA LEU A 545 47.07 10.81 17.59
C LEU A 545 47.99 10.34 16.46
N SER A 546 49.01 11.09 16.11
CA SER A 546 50.09 10.58 15.28
C SER A 546 50.87 9.51 16.08
N ARG A 547 51.10 8.37 15.47
CA ARG A 547 51.99 7.32 15.97
C ARG A 547 53.39 7.80 16.05
#